data_738a27141394690bebbdafac513c2326
#
_entry.id   738a27141394690bebbdafac513c2326
#
_cell.length_a   1.000
_cell.length_b   1.000
_cell.length_c   1.000
_cell.angle_alpha   90.00
_cell.angle_beta   90.00
_cell.angle_gamma   90.00
#
_symmetry.space_group_name_H-M   'P 1'
#
loop_
_entity.id
_entity.type
_entity.pdbx_description
1 polymer ?
#
loop_
_entity_poly.entity_id
_entity_poly.type
_entity_poly.pdbx_seq_one_letter_code
_entity_poly.pdbx_strand_id
1 'polypeptide(L)'
;APLFVEYEDVLLRRAAAAKTPDQNEQLLVQVKDTVEVSHAAELQDYFQDDCVTTVASHRGVGTLAPGTAVVYPISFPDRLELLLETANGLKQVRVPVAGEKLTKEIRSFRRLIQDSQSQNYLSSAQTLHGWLVAPLQQDLQGAGIHTLVMVADGSLRTIPMGALHDGRHFLVDSLAVAVTPSLALTDLSAAQRRKGSLLSVGLTESVEGLSAPRYAESEVQAIRTLYGGKLLMNKQFSAPSLEEEIKDQGVGIVHVASRTVVGTEAGDASVMAHDGEQT
;
A
#
# COMPACT_ATOMS: atom_id res chain seq x y z
N ALA A 1 -11.40 13.45 10.12
CA ALA A 1 -11.90 12.46 9.17
C ALA A 1 -13.31 12.70 8.65
N PRO A 2 -14.44 12.82 9.40
CA PRO A 2 -15.78 12.96 8.77
C PRO A 2 -15.91 14.15 7.81
N LEU A 3 -15.32 15.29 8.14
CA LEU A 3 -15.40 16.52 7.34
C LEU A 3 -14.76 16.37 5.94
N PHE A 4 -13.65 15.65 5.83
CA PHE A 4 -13.01 15.41 4.54
C PHE A 4 -13.91 14.56 3.64
N VAL A 5 -14.48 13.49 4.16
CA VAL A 5 -15.37 12.58 3.40
C VAL A 5 -16.64 13.32 2.90
N GLU A 6 -17.22 14.19 3.73
CA GLU A 6 -18.36 15.02 3.31
C GLU A 6 -17.98 16.02 2.20
N TYR A 7 -16.79 16.60 2.30
CA TYR A 7 -16.29 17.54 1.29
C TYR A 7 -15.97 16.81 -0.04
N GLU A 8 -15.36 15.64 0.01
CA GLU A 8 -15.12 14.78 -1.15
C GLU A 8 -16.44 14.40 -1.84
N ASP A 9 -17.48 14.05 -1.06
CA ASP A 9 -18.81 13.74 -1.61
C ASP A 9 -19.39 14.93 -2.40
N VAL A 10 -19.32 16.13 -1.83
CA VAL A 10 -19.80 17.35 -2.50
C VAL A 10 -19.02 17.62 -3.79
N LEU A 11 -17.70 17.51 -3.75
CA LEU A 11 -16.85 17.72 -4.94
C LEU A 11 -17.15 16.71 -6.04
N LEU A 12 -17.25 15.42 -5.71
CA LEU A 12 -17.53 14.34 -6.67
C LEU A 12 -18.93 14.49 -7.30
N ARG A 13 -19.94 14.87 -6.51
CA ARG A 13 -21.29 15.18 -7.05
C ARG A 13 -21.25 16.37 -7.98
N ARG A 14 -20.51 17.41 -7.66
CA ARG A 14 -20.31 18.58 -8.53
C ARG A 14 -19.54 18.24 -9.79
N ALA A 15 -18.51 17.42 -9.70
CA ALA A 15 -17.74 16.94 -10.85
C ALA A 15 -18.63 16.14 -11.82
N ALA A 16 -19.46 15.23 -11.30
CA ALA A 16 -20.42 14.48 -12.11
C ALA A 16 -21.50 15.37 -12.78
N ALA A 17 -21.79 16.55 -12.23
CA ALA A 17 -22.74 17.52 -12.79
C ALA A 17 -22.06 18.65 -13.59
N ALA A 18 -20.74 18.62 -13.78
CA ALA A 18 -19.99 19.64 -14.47
C ALA A 18 -20.43 19.74 -15.94
N LYS A 19 -20.52 20.97 -16.44
CA LYS A 19 -20.99 21.24 -17.81
C LYS A 19 -19.85 21.27 -18.84
N THR A 20 -18.62 21.42 -18.38
CA THR A 20 -17.42 21.47 -19.27
C THR A 20 -16.37 20.50 -18.77
N PRO A 21 -15.54 19.95 -19.68
CA PRO A 21 -14.41 19.10 -19.29
C PRO A 21 -13.45 19.78 -18.31
N ASP A 22 -13.14 21.05 -18.54
CA ASP A 22 -12.22 21.83 -17.69
C ASP A 22 -12.76 21.98 -16.25
N GLN A 23 -14.07 22.23 -16.11
CA GLN A 23 -14.70 22.31 -14.80
C GLN A 23 -14.70 20.96 -14.08
N ASN A 24 -14.92 19.86 -14.83
CA ASN A 24 -14.84 18.51 -14.29
C ASN A 24 -13.43 18.21 -13.79
N GLU A 25 -12.40 18.43 -14.63
CA GLU A 25 -10.99 18.20 -14.30
C GLU A 25 -10.56 18.99 -13.05
N GLN A 26 -10.90 20.29 -12.98
CA GLN A 26 -10.58 21.11 -11.81
C GLN A 26 -11.20 20.56 -10.51
N LEU A 27 -12.44 20.08 -10.57
CA LEU A 27 -13.11 19.49 -9.41
C LEU A 27 -12.47 18.14 -9.01
N LEU A 28 -12.09 17.30 -9.99
CA LEU A 28 -11.44 16.02 -9.71
C LEU A 28 -10.01 16.22 -9.14
N VAL A 29 -9.30 17.26 -9.57
CA VAL A 29 -8.02 17.66 -8.93
C VAL A 29 -8.25 18.03 -7.46
N GLN A 30 -9.28 18.82 -7.15
CA GLN A 30 -9.63 19.16 -5.77
C GLN A 30 -9.98 17.93 -4.94
N VAL A 31 -10.68 16.94 -5.52
CA VAL A 31 -10.96 15.65 -4.84
C VAL A 31 -9.65 14.96 -4.49
N LYS A 32 -8.75 14.79 -5.47
CA LYS A 32 -7.46 14.15 -5.27
C LYS A 32 -6.66 14.83 -4.15
N ASP A 33 -6.54 16.15 -4.22
CA ASP A 33 -5.80 16.94 -3.23
C ASP A 33 -6.43 16.79 -1.83
N THR A 34 -7.75 16.73 -1.73
CA THR A 34 -8.47 16.53 -0.45
C THR A 34 -8.18 15.15 0.14
N VAL A 35 -8.22 14.09 -0.69
CA VAL A 35 -7.89 12.72 -0.28
C VAL A 35 -6.44 12.65 0.22
N GLU A 36 -5.49 13.22 -0.53
CA GLU A 36 -4.07 13.23 -0.14
C GLU A 36 -3.84 13.97 1.19
N VAL A 37 -4.48 15.12 1.39
CA VAL A 37 -4.41 15.87 2.66
C VAL A 37 -5.02 15.07 3.81
N SER A 38 -6.17 14.41 3.58
CA SER A 38 -6.82 13.57 4.59
C SER A 38 -5.93 12.41 5.02
N HIS A 39 -5.31 11.72 4.06
CA HIS A 39 -4.42 10.60 4.33
C HIS A 39 -3.11 11.04 5.01
N ALA A 40 -2.55 12.17 4.60
CA ALA A 40 -1.37 12.74 5.26
C ALA A 40 -1.65 13.11 6.73
N ALA A 41 -2.82 13.72 7.01
CA ALA A 41 -3.23 14.06 8.37
C ALA A 41 -3.45 12.81 9.24
N GLU A 42 -4.04 11.74 8.67
CA GLU A 42 -4.24 10.47 9.37
C GLU A 42 -2.89 9.81 9.74
N LEU A 43 -1.92 9.85 8.83
CA LEU A 43 -0.58 9.31 9.08
C LEU A 43 0.19 10.16 10.09
N GLN A 44 0.02 11.48 10.06
CA GLN A 44 0.62 12.36 11.06
C GLN A 44 0.07 12.07 12.47
N ASP A 45 -1.25 11.91 12.60
CA ASP A 45 -1.88 11.55 13.87
C ASP A 45 -1.39 10.18 14.38
N TYR A 46 -1.15 9.24 13.45
CA TYR A 46 -0.68 7.90 13.78
C TYR A 46 0.78 7.90 14.25
N PHE A 47 1.68 8.54 13.52
CA PHE A 47 3.11 8.56 13.84
C PHE A 47 3.49 9.63 14.86
N GLN A 48 2.61 10.60 15.14
CA GLN A 48 2.87 11.78 15.99
C GLN A 48 4.17 12.52 15.61
N ASP A 49 4.52 12.50 14.31
CA ASP A 49 5.78 13.02 13.78
C ASP A 49 5.51 14.11 12.73
N ASP A 50 6.05 15.31 12.98
CA ASP A 50 5.95 16.46 12.09
C ASP A 50 6.74 16.25 10.76
N CYS A 51 7.62 15.27 10.69
CA CYS A 51 8.34 14.93 9.46
C CYS A 51 7.40 14.50 8.33
N VAL A 52 6.24 13.90 8.65
CA VAL A 52 5.23 13.49 7.67
C VAL A 52 4.72 14.69 6.87
N THR A 53 4.43 15.81 7.52
CA THR A 53 3.96 17.05 6.88
C THR A 53 5.04 17.72 6.05
N THR A 54 6.29 17.66 6.49
CA THR A 54 7.43 18.25 5.77
C THR A 54 7.67 17.52 4.44
N VAL A 55 7.55 16.21 4.41
CA VAL A 55 7.69 15.40 3.18
C VAL A 55 6.55 15.70 2.20
N ALA A 56 5.30 15.77 2.68
CA ALA A 56 4.13 16.07 1.85
C ALA A 56 4.19 17.47 1.22
N SER A 57 4.71 18.46 1.92
CA SER A 57 4.77 19.87 1.44
C SER A 57 5.84 20.12 0.36
N HIS A 58 6.85 19.26 0.23
CA HIS A 58 7.97 19.44 -0.70
C HIS A 58 7.83 18.65 -2.00
N ARG A 59 6.84 17.76 -2.11
CA ARG A 59 6.63 16.93 -3.30
C ARG A 59 5.37 17.39 -4.03
N GLY A 60 5.56 18.31 -4.98
CA GLY A 60 4.56 18.51 -6.03
C GLY A 60 4.28 17.15 -6.68
N VAL A 61 3.00 16.87 -7.01
CA VAL A 61 2.61 15.66 -7.73
C VAL A 61 3.41 15.60 -9.02
N GLY A 62 4.45 14.78 -9.04
CA GLY A 62 5.27 14.57 -10.24
C GLY A 62 4.40 13.96 -11.33
N THR A 63 4.77 14.20 -12.59
CA THR A 63 4.16 13.51 -13.73
C THR A 63 4.30 12.01 -13.53
N LEU A 64 3.17 11.30 -13.64
CA LEU A 64 3.16 9.83 -13.57
C LEU A 64 4.12 9.25 -14.62
N ALA A 65 4.86 8.22 -14.24
CA ALA A 65 5.68 7.48 -15.19
C ALA A 65 4.79 6.91 -16.31
N PRO A 66 5.26 6.87 -17.56
CA PRO A 66 4.51 6.28 -18.66
C PRO A 66 4.04 4.85 -18.32
N GLY A 67 2.81 4.52 -18.67
CA GLY A 67 2.21 3.22 -18.38
C GLY A 67 1.83 2.99 -16.92
N THR A 68 1.82 4.05 -16.08
CA THR A 68 1.36 4.01 -14.70
C THR A 68 0.00 4.66 -14.57
N ALA A 69 -0.89 4.03 -13.83
CA ALA A 69 -2.16 4.60 -13.38
C ALA A 69 -2.23 4.60 -11.86
N VAL A 70 -2.92 5.58 -11.31
CA VAL A 70 -3.23 5.67 -9.87
C VAL A 70 -4.73 5.61 -9.69
N VAL A 71 -5.17 4.84 -8.70
CA VAL A 71 -6.59 4.72 -8.35
C VAL A 71 -6.77 5.08 -6.88
N TYR A 72 -7.69 5.98 -6.63
CA TYR A 72 -8.18 6.36 -5.31
C TYR A 72 -9.60 5.79 -5.14
N PRO A 73 -9.77 4.67 -4.44
CA PRO A 73 -11.10 4.15 -4.11
C PRO A 73 -11.65 4.88 -2.89
N ILE A 74 -12.69 5.68 -3.09
CA ILE A 74 -13.33 6.50 -2.06
C ILE A 74 -14.67 5.87 -1.70
N SER A 75 -14.80 5.36 -0.48
CA SER A 75 -15.99 4.63 -0.03
C SER A 75 -16.98 5.54 0.69
N PHE A 76 -18.22 5.60 0.18
CA PHE A 76 -19.33 6.30 0.81
C PHE A 76 -20.37 5.32 1.34
N PRO A 77 -21.28 5.74 2.23
CA PRO A 77 -22.31 4.87 2.75
C PRO A 77 -23.21 4.23 1.67
N ASP A 78 -23.45 4.93 0.57
CA ASP A 78 -24.34 4.52 -0.53
C ASP A 78 -23.63 4.01 -1.78
N ARG A 79 -22.32 4.28 -1.94
CA ARG A 79 -21.57 3.96 -3.16
C ARG A 79 -20.07 3.93 -2.95
N LEU A 80 -19.36 3.40 -3.96
CA LEU A 80 -17.93 3.53 -4.12
C LEU A 80 -17.65 4.45 -5.33
N GLU A 81 -16.74 5.39 -5.18
CA GLU A 81 -16.20 6.19 -6.27
C GLU A 81 -14.75 5.79 -6.51
N LEU A 82 -14.39 5.59 -7.76
CA LEU A 82 -13.01 5.33 -8.18
C LEU A 82 -12.53 6.57 -8.93
N LEU A 83 -11.55 7.27 -8.38
CA LEU A 83 -10.84 8.33 -9.07
C LEU A 83 -9.60 7.73 -9.71
N LEU A 84 -9.59 7.66 -11.04
CA LEU A 84 -8.48 7.15 -11.84
C LEU A 84 -7.65 8.32 -12.36
N GLU A 85 -6.35 8.29 -12.09
CA GLU A 85 -5.37 9.20 -12.66
C GLU A 85 -4.45 8.45 -13.64
N THR A 86 -4.31 9.00 -14.84
CA THR A 86 -3.39 8.52 -15.87
C THR A 86 -2.65 9.72 -16.48
N ALA A 87 -1.74 9.47 -17.42
CA ALA A 87 -1.13 10.55 -18.21
C ALA A 87 -2.15 11.38 -19.00
N ASN A 88 -3.38 10.87 -19.20
CA ASN A 88 -4.47 11.55 -19.93
C ASN A 88 -5.36 12.41 -19.03
N GLY A 89 -5.07 12.52 -17.73
CA GLY A 89 -5.84 13.28 -16.75
C GLY A 89 -6.60 12.40 -15.76
N LEU A 90 -7.57 13.00 -15.10
CA LEU A 90 -8.39 12.39 -14.05
C LEU A 90 -9.75 11.95 -14.60
N LYS A 91 -10.22 10.79 -14.11
CA LYS A 91 -11.54 10.25 -14.44
C LYS A 91 -12.23 9.73 -13.19
N GLN A 92 -13.50 10.07 -13.03
CA GLN A 92 -14.38 9.54 -11.99
C GLN A 92 -15.20 8.38 -12.53
N VAL A 93 -15.22 7.27 -11.79
CA VAL A 93 -16.09 6.12 -12.08
C VAL A 93 -16.87 5.72 -10.84
N ARG A 94 -18.20 5.77 -10.93
CA ARG A 94 -19.09 5.38 -9.84
C ARG A 94 -19.43 3.91 -9.90
N VAL A 95 -19.32 3.24 -8.75
CA VAL A 95 -19.70 1.85 -8.56
C VAL A 95 -20.82 1.75 -7.53
N PRO A 96 -21.98 1.14 -7.86
CA PRO A 96 -23.15 1.10 -6.97
C PRO A 96 -22.98 0.02 -5.89
N VAL A 97 -22.00 0.20 -5.02
CA VAL A 97 -21.74 -0.67 -3.88
C VAL A 97 -21.63 0.18 -2.60
N ALA A 98 -22.48 -0.09 -1.63
CA ALA A 98 -22.47 0.58 -0.33
C ALA A 98 -21.19 0.24 0.45
N GLY A 99 -20.64 1.21 1.19
CA GLY A 99 -19.39 1.07 1.94
C GLY A 99 -19.42 -0.08 2.96
N GLU A 100 -20.57 -0.31 3.61
CA GLU A 100 -20.73 -1.45 4.52
C GLU A 100 -20.59 -2.79 3.78
N LYS A 101 -21.19 -2.91 2.58
CA LYS A 101 -21.07 -4.11 1.75
C LYS A 101 -19.64 -4.33 1.29
N LEU A 102 -18.95 -3.27 0.86
CA LEU A 102 -17.55 -3.31 0.49
C LEU A 102 -16.68 -3.79 1.67
N THR A 103 -16.83 -3.18 2.83
CA THR A 103 -16.08 -3.53 4.05
C THR A 103 -16.31 -4.97 4.47
N LYS A 104 -17.55 -5.45 4.39
CA LYS A 104 -17.89 -6.85 4.69
C LYS A 104 -17.18 -7.81 3.75
N GLU A 105 -17.16 -7.52 2.44
CA GLU A 105 -16.49 -8.36 1.46
C GLU A 105 -14.97 -8.37 1.63
N ILE A 106 -14.36 -7.22 1.93
CA ILE A 106 -12.93 -7.10 2.24
C ILE A 106 -12.56 -7.98 3.44
N ARG A 107 -13.33 -7.91 4.53
CA ARG A 107 -13.10 -8.74 5.71
C ARG A 107 -13.26 -10.23 5.41
N SER A 108 -14.23 -10.59 4.57
CA SER A 108 -14.44 -11.98 4.11
C SER A 108 -13.23 -12.45 3.31
N PHE A 109 -12.81 -11.68 2.31
CA PHE A 109 -11.65 -12.00 1.48
C PHE A 109 -10.38 -12.18 2.31
N ARG A 110 -10.09 -11.21 3.22
CA ARG A 110 -8.93 -11.28 4.11
C ARG A 110 -8.92 -12.57 4.95
N ARG A 111 -10.05 -12.96 5.50
CA ARG A 111 -10.16 -14.18 6.29
C ARG A 111 -9.97 -15.44 5.44
N LEU A 112 -10.60 -15.48 4.25
CA LEU A 112 -10.56 -16.65 3.38
C LEU A 112 -9.19 -16.88 2.74
N ILE A 113 -8.45 -15.82 2.40
CA ILE A 113 -7.11 -15.94 1.79
C ILE A 113 -6.04 -16.43 2.79
N GLN A 114 -6.32 -16.37 4.09
CA GLN A 114 -5.44 -16.92 5.13
C GLN A 114 -5.53 -18.45 5.24
N ASP A 115 -6.58 -19.05 4.68
CA ASP A 115 -6.74 -20.51 4.64
C ASP A 115 -6.02 -21.08 3.40
N SER A 116 -4.79 -21.53 3.58
CA SER A 116 -3.95 -22.09 2.51
C SER A 116 -4.46 -23.43 1.95
N GLN A 117 -5.42 -24.07 2.59
CA GLN A 117 -5.99 -25.36 2.17
C GLN A 117 -7.26 -25.18 1.32
N SER A 118 -7.76 -23.97 1.16
CA SER A 118 -9.02 -23.68 0.50
C SER A 118 -8.85 -22.64 -0.62
N GLN A 119 -9.66 -22.78 -1.66
CA GLN A 119 -9.79 -21.79 -2.74
C GLN A 119 -11.07 -20.93 -2.60
N ASN A 120 -11.72 -20.97 -1.45
CA ASN A 120 -12.98 -20.24 -1.22
C ASN A 120 -12.82 -18.72 -1.33
N TYR A 121 -11.58 -18.20 -1.25
CA TYR A 121 -11.27 -16.78 -1.46
C TYR A 121 -11.53 -16.30 -2.90
N LEU A 122 -11.55 -17.19 -3.91
CA LEU A 122 -11.69 -16.80 -5.32
C LEU A 122 -12.98 -16.03 -5.60
N SER A 123 -14.10 -16.45 -5.00
CA SER A 123 -15.38 -15.75 -5.17
C SER A 123 -15.33 -14.32 -4.65
N SER A 124 -14.74 -14.13 -3.47
CA SER A 124 -14.53 -12.79 -2.88
C SER A 124 -13.53 -11.97 -3.70
N ALA A 125 -12.45 -12.59 -4.19
CA ALA A 125 -11.48 -11.94 -5.06
C ALA A 125 -12.11 -11.44 -6.37
N GLN A 126 -13.00 -12.22 -6.97
CA GLN A 126 -13.74 -11.85 -8.19
C GLN A 126 -14.73 -10.72 -7.91
N THR A 127 -15.45 -10.78 -6.80
CA THR A 127 -16.38 -9.73 -6.39
C THR A 127 -15.64 -8.40 -6.21
N LEU A 128 -14.54 -8.40 -5.47
CA LEU A 128 -13.74 -7.20 -5.26
C LEU A 128 -13.09 -6.69 -6.55
N HIS A 129 -12.59 -7.58 -7.41
CA HIS A 129 -12.11 -7.20 -8.75
C HIS A 129 -13.21 -6.50 -9.56
N GLY A 130 -14.43 -7.05 -9.53
CA GLY A 130 -15.59 -6.48 -10.20
C GLY A 130 -15.95 -5.06 -9.73
N TRP A 131 -15.62 -4.71 -8.49
CA TRP A 131 -15.88 -3.37 -7.95
C TRP A 131 -14.71 -2.40 -8.09
N LEU A 132 -13.47 -2.89 -7.97
CA LEU A 132 -12.27 -2.05 -7.84
C LEU A 132 -11.48 -1.90 -9.16
N VAL A 133 -11.55 -2.88 -10.05
CA VAL A 133 -10.69 -2.94 -11.24
C VAL A 133 -11.49 -3.01 -12.54
N ALA A 134 -12.47 -3.89 -12.63
CA ALA A 134 -13.25 -4.10 -13.86
C ALA A 134 -13.90 -2.82 -14.41
N PRO A 135 -14.41 -1.87 -13.58
CA PRO A 135 -14.96 -0.62 -14.09
C PRO A 135 -13.94 0.29 -14.79
N LEU A 136 -12.65 0.08 -14.54
CA LEU A 136 -11.53 0.85 -15.08
C LEU A 136 -10.84 0.16 -16.27
N GLN A 137 -11.20 -1.09 -16.57
CA GLN A 137 -10.44 -1.95 -17.49
C GLN A 137 -10.24 -1.33 -18.87
N GLN A 138 -11.26 -0.70 -19.45
CA GLN A 138 -11.15 -0.04 -20.74
C GLN A 138 -10.17 1.12 -20.73
N ASP A 139 -10.19 1.93 -19.68
CA ASP A 139 -9.29 3.06 -19.52
C ASP A 139 -7.84 2.60 -19.32
N LEU A 140 -7.63 1.57 -18.50
CA LEU A 140 -6.32 1.00 -18.25
C LEU A 140 -5.71 0.41 -19.53
N GLN A 141 -6.49 -0.34 -20.32
CA GLN A 141 -6.04 -0.91 -21.59
C GLN A 141 -5.81 0.18 -22.64
N GLY A 142 -6.74 1.13 -22.76
CA GLY A 142 -6.65 2.22 -23.74
C GLY A 142 -5.46 3.15 -23.50
N ALA A 143 -5.02 3.29 -22.26
CA ALA A 143 -3.84 4.08 -21.89
C ALA A 143 -2.54 3.25 -21.82
N GLY A 144 -2.57 1.96 -22.18
CA GLY A 144 -1.40 1.07 -22.17
C GLY A 144 -0.78 0.91 -20.76
N ILE A 145 -1.62 0.83 -19.74
CA ILE A 145 -1.18 0.73 -18.35
C ILE A 145 -0.62 -0.66 -18.04
N HIS A 146 0.56 -0.70 -17.45
CA HIS A 146 1.21 -1.91 -16.94
C HIS A 146 1.52 -1.86 -15.44
N THR A 147 1.39 -0.67 -14.82
CA THR A 147 1.56 -0.46 -13.37
C THR A 147 0.34 0.23 -12.79
N LEU A 148 -0.29 -0.39 -11.80
CA LEU A 148 -1.43 0.13 -11.07
C LEU A 148 -1.03 0.45 -9.63
N VAL A 149 -1.15 1.72 -9.26
CA VAL A 149 -0.94 2.18 -7.89
C VAL A 149 -2.29 2.40 -7.24
N MET A 150 -2.54 1.71 -6.13
CA MET A 150 -3.76 1.87 -5.34
C MET A 150 -3.46 2.74 -4.12
N VAL A 151 -4.07 3.91 -4.06
CA VAL A 151 -4.05 4.76 -2.87
C VAL A 151 -5.19 4.31 -1.97
N ALA A 152 -4.93 3.24 -1.21
CA ALA A 152 -5.95 2.55 -0.44
C ALA A 152 -6.23 3.24 0.88
N ASP A 153 -7.51 3.25 1.29
CA ASP A 153 -7.97 3.75 2.57
C ASP A 153 -8.66 2.67 3.41
N GLY A 154 -8.65 2.84 4.72
CA GLY A 154 -9.36 2.00 5.69
C GLY A 154 -9.11 0.51 5.48
N SER A 155 -10.19 -0.27 5.37
CA SER A 155 -10.11 -1.72 5.21
C SER A 155 -9.44 -2.18 3.91
N LEU A 156 -9.40 -1.36 2.87
CA LEU A 156 -8.73 -1.68 1.61
C LEU A 156 -7.21 -1.83 1.75
N ARG A 157 -6.60 -1.18 2.75
CA ARG A 157 -5.17 -1.35 3.08
C ARG A 157 -4.82 -2.75 3.55
N THR A 158 -5.82 -3.54 3.94
CA THR A 158 -5.62 -4.85 4.61
C THR A 158 -5.61 -6.04 3.67
N ILE A 159 -5.84 -5.83 2.37
CA ILE A 159 -5.91 -6.91 1.38
C ILE A 159 -4.81 -6.83 0.33
N PRO A 160 -4.28 -7.97 -0.13
CA PRO A 160 -3.32 -8.01 -1.22
C PRO A 160 -4.03 -7.72 -2.55
N MET A 161 -3.95 -6.48 -3.05
CA MET A 161 -4.61 -6.08 -4.29
C MET A 161 -4.22 -6.94 -5.48
N GLY A 162 -2.97 -7.42 -5.55
CA GLY A 162 -2.50 -8.31 -6.61
C GLY A 162 -3.23 -9.66 -6.67
N ALA A 163 -3.88 -10.09 -5.56
CA ALA A 163 -4.66 -11.32 -5.47
C ALA A 163 -6.14 -11.17 -5.87
N LEU A 164 -6.56 -10.00 -6.31
CA LEU A 164 -7.86 -9.83 -6.98
C LEU A 164 -7.88 -10.65 -8.27
N HIS A 165 -9.06 -11.18 -8.67
CA HIS A 165 -9.16 -12.18 -9.73
C HIS A 165 -10.26 -11.82 -10.72
N ASP A 166 -9.99 -11.86 -12.02
CA ASP A 166 -10.95 -11.49 -13.06
C ASP A 166 -11.88 -12.65 -13.50
N GLY A 167 -11.70 -13.82 -12.91
CA GLY A 167 -12.35 -15.09 -13.28
C GLY A 167 -11.43 -16.04 -14.04
N ARG A 168 -10.28 -15.55 -14.54
CA ARG A 168 -9.27 -16.32 -15.29
C ARG A 168 -7.86 -16.17 -14.70
N HIS A 169 -7.49 -14.94 -14.35
CA HIS A 169 -6.14 -14.58 -13.91
C HIS A 169 -6.20 -13.69 -12.66
N PHE A 170 -5.14 -13.74 -11.87
CA PHE A 170 -4.93 -12.76 -10.83
C PHE A 170 -4.50 -11.41 -11.40
N LEU A 171 -4.82 -10.33 -10.71
CA LEU A 171 -4.45 -8.98 -11.16
C LEU A 171 -2.93 -8.84 -11.37
N VAL A 172 -2.13 -9.46 -10.50
CA VAL A 172 -0.67 -9.45 -10.58
C VAL A 172 -0.11 -10.14 -11.83
N ASP A 173 -0.88 -11.01 -12.48
CA ASP A 173 -0.46 -11.69 -13.72
C ASP A 173 -0.44 -10.73 -14.92
N SER A 174 -1.21 -9.63 -14.85
CA SER A 174 -1.36 -8.67 -15.95
C SER A 174 -0.82 -7.27 -15.64
N LEU A 175 -0.78 -6.87 -14.39
CA LEU A 175 -0.35 -5.55 -13.94
C LEU A 175 0.63 -5.67 -12.77
N ALA A 176 1.69 -4.87 -12.79
CA ALA A 176 2.43 -4.59 -11.57
C ALA A 176 1.51 -3.79 -10.63
N VAL A 177 1.36 -4.24 -9.39
CA VAL A 177 0.46 -3.61 -8.41
C VAL A 177 1.25 -3.07 -7.23
N ALA A 178 1.08 -1.80 -6.95
CA ALA A 178 1.60 -1.15 -5.74
C ALA A 178 0.44 -0.62 -4.90
N VAL A 179 0.61 -0.63 -3.59
CA VAL A 179 -0.34 -0.01 -2.65
C VAL A 179 0.42 1.01 -1.82
N THR A 180 -0.13 2.21 -1.72
CA THR A 180 0.42 3.28 -0.89
C THR A 180 -0.69 3.96 -0.10
N PRO A 181 -0.43 4.45 1.11
CA PRO A 181 -1.41 5.23 1.85
C PRO A 181 -1.59 6.64 1.27
N SER A 182 -0.58 7.21 0.61
CA SER A 182 -0.60 8.55 0.02
C SER A 182 0.51 8.69 -1.02
N LEU A 183 0.21 9.31 -2.17
CA LEU A 183 1.21 9.65 -3.16
C LEU A 183 2.08 10.83 -2.71
N ALA A 184 1.51 11.77 -1.97
CA ALA A 184 2.26 12.91 -1.44
C ALA A 184 3.44 12.47 -0.55
N LEU A 185 3.36 11.28 0.04
CA LEU A 185 4.41 10.68 0.86
C LEU A 185 5.26 9.65 0.10
N THR A 186 4.94 9.39 -1.18
CA THR A 186 5.60 8.36 -1.99
C THR A 186 6.49 9.03 -3.04
N ASP A 187 7.75 8.64 -3.09
CA ASP A 187 8.66 9.11 -4.14
C ASP A 187 8.42 8.33 -5.44
N LEU A 188 7.65 8.92 -6.35
CA LEU A 188 7.41 8.37 -7.68
C LEU A 188 8.50 8.77 -8.70
N SER A 189 9.48 9.59 -8.31
CA SER A 189 10.64 9.84 -9.16
C SER A 189 11.32 8.50 -9.42
N ALA A 190 11.77 8.29 -10.68
CA ALA A 190 12.51 7.08 -11.04
C ALA A 190 13.59 6.86 -9.96
N ALA A 191 13.42 5.83 -9.19
CA ALA A 191 14.31 5.53 -8.08
C ALA A 191 15.73 5.53 -8.65
N GLN A 192 16.47 6.60 -8.42
CA GLN A 192 17.91 6.50 -8.55
C GLN A 192 18.26 5.35 -7.65
N ARG A 193 18.60 4.19 -8.25
CA ARG A 193 19.07 3.03 -7.50
C ARG A 193 20.17 3.56 -6.60
N ARG A 194 19.83 3.90 -5.37
CA ARG A 194 20.85 4.18 -4.37
C ARG A 194 21.69 2.93 -4.36
N LYS A 195 22.95 3.07 -4.71
CA LYS A 195 23.95 2.00 -4.56
C LYS A 195 24.19 1.84 -3.06
N GLY A 196 23.18 1.40 -2.34
CA GLY A 196 23.29 1.07 -0.93
C GLY A 196 23.65 -0.40 -0.78
N SER A 197 24.43 -0.71 0.23
CA SER A 197 24.69 -2.08 0.63
C SER A 197 23.43 -2.70 1.25
N LEU A 198 23.30 -3.99 1.16
CA LEU A 198 22.26 -4.75 1.84
C LEU A 198 22.70 -5.02 3.29
N LEU A 199 21.84 -4.76 4.25
CA LEU A 199 21.91 -5.24 5.61
C LEU A 199 20.90 -6.37 5.76
N SER A 200 21.37 -7.59 6.05
CA SER A 200 20.50 -8.71 6.39
C SER A 200 20.58 -9.00 7.87
N VAL A 201 19.44 -9.13 8.53
CA VAL A 201 19.36 -9.49 9.94
C VAL A 201 18.43 -10.68 10.14
N GLY A 202 18.71 -11.53 11.13
CA GLY A 202 17.87 -12.70 11.37
C GLY A 202 18.11 -13.41 12.69
N LEU A 203 17.09 -14.17 13.11
CA LEU A 203 17.13 -15.06 14.26
C LEU A 203 17.02 -16.52 13.82
N THR A 204 17.95 -17.35 14.30
CA THR A 204 17.89 -18.83 14.19
C THR A 204 17.73 -19.48 15.55
N GLU A 205 17.68 -18.69 16.61
CA GLU A 205 17.47 -19.11 17.99
C GLU A 205 16.07 -18.67 18.47
N SER A 206 15.52 -19.41 19.42
CA SER A 206 14.26 -19.02 20.07
C SER A 206 14.49 -17.87 21.05
N VAL A 207 13.65 -16.86 21.02
CA VAL A 207 13.70 -15.70 21.89
C VAL A 207 12.33 -15.53 22.56
N GLU A 208 12.32 -15.29 23.87
CA GLU A 208 11.09 -15.07 24.66
C GLU A 208 10.01 -16.15 24.49
N GLY A 209 10.43 -17.39 24.30
CA GLY A 209 9.50 -18.52 24.09
C GLY A 209 8.95 -18.65 22.68
N LEU A 210 9.26 -17.73 21.77
CA LEU A 210 8.92 -17.82 20.35
C LEU A 210 9.99 -18.59 19.60
N SER A 211 9.59 -19.61 18.85
CA SER A 211 10.52 -20.38 18.00
C SER A 211 11.00 -19.51 16.83
N ALA A 212 12.28 -19.63 16.49
CA ALA A 212 12.82 -18.98 15.29
C ALA A 212 12.07 -19.41 14.01
N PRO A 213 12.01 -18.56 12.97
CA PRO A 213 11.50 -18.95 11.67
C PRO A 213 12.33 -20.11 11.10
N ARG A 214 11.65 -21.16 10.63
CA ARG A 214 12.30 -22.42 10.19
C ARG A 214 13.38 -22.23 9.13
N TYR A 215 13.24 -21.25 8.28
CA TYR A 215 14.10 -21.02 7.12
C TYR A 215 14.95 -19.76 7.21
N ALA A 216 14.96 -19.05 8.33
CA ALA A 216 15.66 -17.77 8.50
C ALA A 216 17.13 -17.84 8.07
N GLU A 217 17.85 -18.89 8.48
CA GLU A 217 19.26 -19.06 8.11
C GLU A 217 19.46 -19.24 6.61
N SER A 218 18.71 -20.16 5.99
CA SER A 218 18.83 -20.44 4.55
C SER A 218 18.39 -19.24 3.71
N GLU A 219 17.38 -18.50 4.15
CA GLU A 219 16.89 -17.30 3.50
C GLU A 219 17.96 -16.20 3.50
N VAL A 220 18.50 -15.88 4.65
CA VAL A 220 19.51 -14.83 4.79
C VAL A 220 20.79 -15.19 4.02
N GLN A 221 21.22 -16.45 4.05
CA GLN A 221 22.39 -16.91 3.29
C GLN A 221 22.16 -16.84 1.77
N ALA A 222 20.97 -17.20 1.28
CA ALA A 222 20.64 -17.09 -0.13
C ALA A 222 20.66 -15.63 -0.59
N ILE A 223 20.07 -14.71 0.17
CA ILE A 223 20.07 -13.28 -0.10
C ILE A 223 21.48 -12.72 -0.09
N ARG A 224 22.29 -13.08 0.90
CA ARG A 224 23.69 -12.66 0.97
C ARG A 224 24.52 -13.16 -0.23
N THR A 225 24.23 -14.36 -0.70
CA THR A 225 24.92 -14.93 -1.87
C THR A 225 24.58 -14.15 -3.14
N LEU A 226 23.32 -13.71 -3.28
CA LEU A 226 22.83 -12.98 -4.47
C LEU A 226 23.26 -11.51 -4.48
N TYR A 227 23.26 -10.85 -3.33
CA TYR A 227 23.38 -9.39 -3.23
C TYR A 227 24.58 -8.91 -2.42
N GLY A 228 25.28 -9.82 -1.71
CA GLY A 228 26.35 -9.45 -0.77
C GLY A 228 25.79 -8.75 0.47
N GLY A 229 26.58 -7.84 1.01
CA GLY A 229 26.16 -6.99 2.12
C GLY A 229 26.53 -7.50 3.51
N LYS A 230 26.10 -6.77 4.54
CA LYS A 230 26.36 -7.06 5.95
C LYS A 230 25.30 -7.99 6.53
N LEU A 231 25.70 -8.79 7.51
CA LEU A 231 24.84 -9.78 8.14
C LEU A 231 24.97 -9.67 9.66
N LEU A 232 23.82 -9.54 10.34
CA LEU A 232 23.69 -9.64 11.80
C LEU A 232 22.77 -10.82 12.14
N MET A 233 23.30 -11.80 12.83
CA MET A 233 22.54 -12.99 13.23
C MET A 233 22.53 -13.17 14.75
N ASN A 234 21.42 -13.62 15.28
CA ASN A 234 21.25 -13.96 16.68
C ASN A 234 21.76 -12.82 17.60
N LYS A 235 22.75 -13.04 18.44
CA LYS A 235 23.30 -12.05 19.39
C LYS A 235 23.77 -10.74 18.73
N GLN A 236 24.10 -10.76 17.45
CA GLN A 236 24.48 -9.55 16.71
C GLN A 236 23.26 -8.75 16.25
N PHE A 237 22.09 -9.38 16.16
CA PHE A 237 20.83 -8.73 15.83
C PHE A 237 20.12 -8.27 17.11
N SER A 238 20.49 -7.11 17.58
CA SER A 238 19.84 -6.37 18.67
C SER A 238 19.33 -5.03 18.16
N ALA A 239 18.41 -4.38 18.90
CA ALA A 239 17.91 -3.06 18.53
C ALA A 239 19.03 -2.02 18.41
N PRO A 240 19.97 -1.89 19.35
CA PRO A 240 21.06 -0.93 19.23
C PRO A 240 21.94 -1.20 17.98
N SER A 241 22.26 -2.47 17.70
CA SER A 241 23.08 -2.83 16.54
C SER A 241 22.35 -2.53 15.22
N LEU A 242 21.04 -2.79 15.16
CA LEU A 242 20.24 -2.48 13.99
C LEU A 242 20.17 -0.96 13.74
N GLU A 243 19.92 -0.18 14.78
CA GLU A 243 19.91 1.28 14.69
C GLU A 243 21.25 1.86 14.24
N GLU A 244 22.36 1.36 14.78
CA GLU A 244 23.70 1.81 14.39
C GLU A 244 23.95 1.56 12.92
N GLU A 245 23.60 0.37 12.42
CA GLU A 245 23.79 -0.01 11.01
C GLU A 245 22.87 0.79 10.07
N ILE A 246 21.62 1.06 10.46
CA ILE A 246 20.68 1.84 9.63
C ILE A 246 21.11 3.32 9.57
N LYS A 247 21.73 3.86 10.60
CA LYS A 247 22.30 5.22 10.60
C LYS A 247 23.48 5.36 9.64
N ASP A 248 24.13 4.25 9.28
CA ASP A 248 25.14 4.27 8.23
C ASP A 248 24.50 4.59 6.87
N GLN A 249 24.89 5.71 6.27
CA GLN A 249 24.35 6.17 4.97
C GLN A 249 24.64 5.20 3.81
N GLY A 250 25.45 4.19 4.03
CA GLY A 250 25.76 3.15 3.06
C GLY A 250 24.68 2.06 2.91
N VAL A 251 23.76 1.92 3.90
CA VAL A 251 22.69 0.92 3.85
C VAL A 251 21.51 1.45 3.02
N GLY A 252 21.18 0.72 1.96
CA GLY A 252 20.06 1.05 1.08
C GLY A 252 18.87 0.10 1.21
N ILE A 253 19.11 -1.14 1.67
CA ILE A 253 18.08 -2.16 1.86
C ILE A 253 18.34 -2.87 3.18
N VAL A 254 17.30 -3.05 3.97
CA VAL A 254 17.33 -3.89 5.18
C VAL A 254 16.42 -5.08 4.94
N HIS A 255 16.99 -6.30 5.07
CA HIS A 255 16.23 -7.54 5.01
C HIS A 255 16.16 -8.16 6.40
N VAL A 256 14.96 -8.47 6.87
CA VAL A 256 14.71 -8.99 8.21
C VAL A 256 14.10 -10.39 8.12
N ALA A 257 14.82 -11.41 8.57
CA ALA A 257 14.34 -12.77 8.72
C ALA A 257 14.11 -13.11 10.20
N SER A 258 13.01 -12.61 10.75
CA SER A 258 12.65 -12.77 12.14
C SER A 258 11.14 -12.97 12.33
N ARG A 259 10.69 -13.13 13.57
CA ARG A 259 9.27 -13.15 13.93
C ARG A 259 8.75 -11.72 14.04
N THR A 260 7.56 -11.51 13.50
CA THR A 260 6.78 -10.31 13.77
C THR A 260 5.72 -10.66 14.81
N VAL A 261 5.64 -9.86 15.85
CA VAL A 261 4.55 -9.90 16.82
C VAL A 261 3.57 -8.80 16.43
N VAL A 262 2.31 -9.16 16.28
CA VAL A 262 1.25 -8.20 15.94
C VAL A 262 0.30 -8.16 17.12
N GLY A 263 0.24 -7.03 17.80
CA GLY A 263 -0.68 -6.78 18.90
C GLY A 263 -2.13 -6.59 18.44
N THR A 264 -2.98 -6.25 19.36
CA THR A 264 -4.43 -6.10 19.12
C THR A 264 -4.80 -4.72 18.57
N GLU A 265 -3.94 -3.73 18.77
CA GLU A 265 -4.14 -2.34 18.31
C GLU A 265 -3.29 -2.02 17.09
N ALA A 266 -3.74 -1.02 16.32
CA ALA A 266 -2.95 -0.50 15.21
C ALA A 266 -1.71 0.21 15.79
N GLY A 267 -0.52 -0.25 15.42
CA GLY A 267 0.75 0.25 15.96
C GLY A 267 1.50 -0.74 16.86
N ASP A 268 0.85 -1.79 17.32
CA ASP A 268 1.48 -2.83 18.14
C ASP A 268 2.22 -3.89 17.31
N ALA A 269 2.70 -3.53 16.13
CA ALA A 269 3.50 -4.45 15.33
C ALA A 269 4.97 -4.27 15.66
N SER A 270 5.61 -5.33 16.12
CA SER A 270 7.01 -5.35 16.48
C SER A 270 7.76 -6.47 15.79
N VAL A 271 9.08 -6.31 15.69
CA VAL A 271 9.99 -7.34 15.17
C VAL A 271 10.79 -7.91 16.34
N MET A 272 10.87 -9.23 16.43
CA MET A 272 11.68 -9.89 17.45
C MET A 272 13.16 -9.79 17.08
N ALA A 273 13.95 -9.14 17.92
CA ALA A 273 15.42 -9.17 17.92
C ALA A 273 15.92 -10.10 19.02
N HIS A 274 17.26 -10.30 19.13
CA HIS A 274 17.83 -11.20 20.13
C HIS A 274 17.65 -10.67 21.57
N ASP A 275 17.58 -9.37 21.74
CA ASP A 275 17.36 -8.66 23.02
C ASP A 275 15.87 -8.44 23.33
N GLY A 276 14.96 -9.04 22.57
CA GLY A 276 13.52 -9.03 22.80
C GLY A 276 12.74 -8.36 21.66
N GLU A 277 11.49 -8.01 21.97
CA GLU A 277 10.55 -7.36 21.06
C GLU A 277 10.94 -5.90 20.79
N GLN A 278 10.97 -5.50 19.51
CA GLN A 278 11.33 -4.17 19.04
C GLN A 278 10.16 -3.55 18.28
N THR A 279 9.67 -2.40 18.72
CA THR A 279 8.57 -1.63 18.11
C THR A 279 9.07 -0.53 17.18
#